data_e2bf92c75b93f5eae38163643a2b24ac
#
_entry.id   e2bf92c75b93f5eae38163643a2b24ac
#
_cell.length_a   1.000
_cell.length_b   1.000
_cell.length_c   1.000
_cell.angle_alpha   90.00
_cell.angle_beta   90.00
_cell.angle_gamma   90.00
#
_symmetry.space_group_name_H-M   'P 1'
#
loop_
_entity.id
_entity.type
_entity.pdbx_description
1 polymer ?
#
loop_
_entity_poly.entity_id
_entity_poly.type
_entity_poly.pdbx_seq_one_letter_code
_entity_poly.pdbx_strand_id
1 'polypeptide(L)'
;RYTHSALMVVGPYRESLVTYFNGQSSESLTHAQSAGELLVSLGGHPSQEVSIIEESNEHNVSALLSESLEHERQAVSLYKELLNEVVDKSIYLEEYAKEMIKNEEIHSLTVEKMLKDYE
;
A
#
# COMPACT_ATOMS: atom_id res chain seq x y z
N ARG A 1 -3.49 -2.80 7.49
CA ARG A 1 -4.74 -2.82 6.70
C ARG A 1 -4.93 -4.12 5.93
N TYR A 2 -3.93 -4.55 5.17
CA TYR A 2 -4.03 -5.79 4.39
C TYR A 2 -4.17 -7.04 5.27
N THR A 3 -3.51 -7.08 6.42
CA THR A 3 -3.68 -8.17 7.38
C THR A 3 -5.12 -8.24 7.87
N HIS A 4 -5.73 -7.09 8.19
CA HIS A 4 -7.15 -7.03 8.58
C HIS A 4 -8.04 -7.49 7.43
N SER A 5 -7.79 -7.04 6.20
CA SER A 5 -8.54 -7.46 5.03
C SER A 5 -8.46 -8.98 4.82
N ALA A 6 -7.27 -9.57 5.01
CA ALA A 6 -7.09 -11.02 4.90
C ALA A 6 -7.97 -11.78 5.91
N LEU A 7 -8.10 -11.26 7.14
CA LEU A 7 -8.95 -11.87 8.16
C LEU A 7 -10.44 -11.72 7.87
N MET A 8 -10.84 -10.67 7.17
CA MET A 8 -12.24 -10.35 6.90
C MET A 8 -12.80 -11.02 5.64
N VAL A 9 -11.94 -11.58 4.79
CA VAL A 9 -12.39 -12.20 3.54
C VAL A 9 -13.26 -13.43 3.78
N VAL A 10 -14.41 -13.48 3.13
CA VAL A 10 -15.29 -14.64 3.08
C VAL A 10 -15.71 -14.90 1.63
N GLY A 11 -16.13 -16.12 1.34
CA GLY A 11 -16.65 -16.49 0.03
C GLY A 11 -15.81 -17.53 -0.70
N PRO A 12 -16.20 -17.88 -1.95
CA PRO A 12 -15.63 -19.02 -2.66
C PRO A 12 -14.16 -18.87 -3.07
N TYR A 13 -13.63 -17.66 -3.14
CA TYR A 13 -12.24 -17.40 -3.52
C TYR A 13 -11.37 -16.99 -2.33
N ARG A 14 -11.79 -17.34 -1.14
CA ARG A 14 -11.15 -16.91 0.11
C ARG A 14 -9.63 -17.19 0.14
N GLU A 15 -9.21 -18.40 -0.22
CA GLU A 15 -7.79 -18.78 -0.13
C GLU A 15 -6.89 -17.88 -0.99
N SER A 16 -7.28 -17.65 -2.25
CA SER A 16 -6.51 -16.80 -3.16
C SER A 16 -6.42 -15.37 -2.65
N LEU A 17 -7.51 -14.85 -2.09
CA LEU A 17 -7.57 -13.49 -1.58
C LEU A 17 -6.81 -13.33 -0.27
N VAL A 18 -6.86 -14.33 0.60
CA VAL A 18 -6.06 -14.33 1.83
C VAL A 18 -4.57 -14.31 1.48
N THR A 19 -4.16 -15.13 0.51
CA THR A 19 -2.77 -15.13 0.03
C THR A 19 -2.37 -13.76 -0.52
N TYR A 20 -3.24 -13.16 -1.33
CA TYR A 20 -2.99 -11.81 -1.89
C TYR A 20 -2.83 -10.77 -0.78
N PHE A 21 -3.79 -10.67 0.15
CA PHE A 21 -3.73 -9.67 1.21
C PHE A 21 -2.56 -9.88 2.16
N ASN A 22 -2.20 -11.12 2.47
CA ASN A 22 -1.02 -11.41 3.28
C ASN A 22 0.27 -11.03 2.56
N GLY A 23 0.34 -11.25 1.25
CA GLY A 23 1.45 -10.78 0.43
C GLY A 23 1.59 -9.27 0.45
N GLN A 24 0.48 -8.55 0.34
CA GLN A 24 0.47 -7.08 0.44
C GLN A 24 0.89 -6.60 1.83
N SER A 25 0.48 -7.30 2.88
CA SER A 25 0.89 -6.99 4.25
C SER A 25 2.41 -7.10 4.41
N SER A 26 3.02 -8.19 3.91
CA SER A 26 4.47 -8.41 3.96
C SER A 26 5.22 -7.35 3.16
N GLU A 27 4.74 -7.01 1.99
CA GLU A 27 5.35 -5.99 1.13
C GLU A 27 5.26 -4.60 1.77
N SER A 28 4.12 -4.26 2.36
CA SER A 28 3.94 -3.00 3.08
C SER A 28 4.90 -2.87 4.25
N LEU A 29 5.15 -3.96 4.98
CA LEU A 29 6.11 -3.96 6.07
C LEU A 29 7.53 -3.70 5.55
N THR A 30 7.91 -4.36 4.45
CA THR A 30 9.22 -4.15 3.80
C THR A 30 9.39 -2.69 3.37
N HIS A 31 8.35 -2.10 2.76
CA HIS A 31 8.38 -0.69 2.36
C HIS A 31 8.50 0.24 3.56
N ALA A 32 7.80 -0.04 4.65
CA ALA A 32 7.89 0.75 5.89
C ALA A 32 9.29 0.69 6.48
N GLN A 33 9.92 -0.48 6.48
CA GLN A 33 11.29 -0.65 6.96
C GLN A 33 12.28 0.15 6.10
N SER A 34 12.14 0.08 4.77
CA SER A 34 12.99 0.86 3.84
C SER A 34 12.83 2.37 4.05
N ALA A 35 11.59 2.82 4.22
CA ALA A 35 11.32 4.24 4.48
C ALA A 35 11.91 4.69 5.82
N GLY A 36 11.79 3.83 6.85
CA GLY A 36 12.37 4.10 8.17
C GLY A 36 13.89 4.20 8.12
N GLU A 37 14.55 3.29 7.41
CA GLU A 37 16.00 3.31 7.22
C GLU A 37 16.45 4.58 6.50
N LEU A 38 15.71 4.97 5.47
CA LEU A 38 16.00 6.19 4.71
C LEU A 38 15.86 7.42 5.61
N LEU A 39 14.79 7.50 6.39
CA LEU A 39 14.56 8.61 7.31
C LEU A 39 15.69 8.73 8.34
N VAL A 40 16.12 7.63 8.93
CA VAL A 40 17.24 7.60 9.88
C VAL A 40 18.53 8.04 9.21
N SER A 41 18.77 7.60 7.95
CA SER A 41 19.94 8.01 7.18
C SER A 41 20.00 9.51 6.94
N LEU A 42 18.84 10.18 6.90
CA LEU A 42 18.72 11.63 6.74
C LEU A 42 18.71 12.38 8.07
N GLY A 43 18.93 11.69 9.19
CA GLY A 43 18.97 12.30 10.52
C GLY A 43 17.61 12.42 11.20
N GLY A 44 16.56 11.85 10.63
CA GLY A 44 15.25 11.83 11.23
C GLY A 44 15.03 10.65 12.17
N HIS A 45 13.88 10.63 12.81
CA HIS A 45 13.47 9.54 13.70
C HIS A 45 12.06 9.08 13.33
N PRO A 46 11.89 7.79 12.96
CA PRO A 46 10.56 7.26 12.66
C PRO A 46 9.64 7.37 13.89
N SER A 47 8.41 7.79 13.66
CA SER A 47 7.39 7.81 14.70
C SER A 47 6.90 6.40 15.00
N GLN A 48 6.60 6.12 16.28
CA GLN A 48 5.92 4.90 16.69
C GLN A 48 4.41 5.12 16.86
N GLU A 49 3.94 6.33 16.56
CA GLU A 49 2.51 6.62 16.59
C GLU A 49 1.77 5.81 15.54
N VAL A 50 0.62 5.31 15.93
CA VAL A 50 -0.26 4.59 15.02
C VAL A 50 -1.35 5.54 14.55
N SER A 51 -1.47 5.70 13.23
CA SER A 51 -2.55 6.50 12.65
C SER A 51 -3.90 5.88 12.97
N ILE A 52 -4.92 6.72 13.14
CA ILE A 52 -6.29 6.25 13.28
C ILE A 52 -6.68 5.59 11.96
N ILE A 53 -7.02 4.30 12.04
CA ILE A 53 -7.48 3.53 10.89
C ILE A 53 -8.97 3.27 11.12
N GLU A 54 -9.79 3.68 10.16
CA GLU A 54 -11.22 3.36 10.21
C GLU A 54 -11.39 1.85 10.08
N GLU A 55 -12.11 1.28 11.03
CA GLU A 55 -12.44 -0.14 10.97
C GLU A 55 -13.58 -0.34 9.98
N SER A 56 -13.37 -1.25 9.05
CA SER A 56 -14.40 -1.73 8.16
C SER A 56 -14.78 -3.15 8.59
N ASN A 57 -16.05 -3.39 8.75
CA ASN A 57 -16.57 -4.72 9.03
C ASN A 57 -17.05 -5.43 7.76
N GLU A 58 -16.61 -4.95 6.62
CA GLU A 58 -16.98 -5.52 5.34
C GLU A 58 -16.33 -6.88 5.12
N HIS A 59 -17.14 -7.86 4.73
CA HIS A 59 -16.70 -9.19 4.32
C HIS A 59 -16.80 -9.39 2.82
N ASN A 60 -17.49 -8.48 2.13
CA ASN A 60 -17.68 -8.56 0.69
C ASN A 60 -16.37 -8.29 -0.04
N VAL A 61 -15.99 -9.18 -0.95
CA VAL A 61 -14.72 -9.11 -1.69
C VAL A 61 -14.61 -7.82 -2.48
N SER A 62 -15.67 -7.44 -3.19
CA SER A 62 -15.67 -6.21 -3.98
C SER A 62 -15.41 -4.98 -3.11
N ALA A 63 -16.04 -4.90 -1.93
CA ALA A 63 -15.84 -3.80 -1.00
C ALA A 63 -14.39 -3.76 -0.47
N LEU A 64 -13.83 -4.91 -0.09
CA LEU A 64 -12.45 -5.00 0.39
C LEU A 64 -11.43 -4.61 -0.68
N LEU A 65 -11.65 -5.04 -1.91
CA LEU A 65 -10.78 -4.68 -3.04
C LEU A 65 -10.89 -3.19 -3.37
N SER A 66 -12.09 -2.62 -3.30
CA SER A 66 -12.30 -1.18 -3.53
C SER A 66 -11.60 -0.34 -2.46
N GLU A 67 -11.65 -0.75 -1.21
CA GLU A 67 -10.90 -0.10 -0.13
C GLU A 67 -9.39 -0.16 -0.37
N SER A 68 -8.89 -1.32 -0.83
CA SER A 68 -7.49 -1.48 -1.17
C SER A 68 -7.07 -0.56 -2.31
N LEU A 69 -7.90 -0.46 -3.34
CA LEU A 69 -7.63 0.42 -4.49
C LEU A 69 -7.55 1.88 -4.06
N GLU A 70 -8.46 2.33 -3.21
CA GLU A 70 -8.43 3.71 -2.69
C GLU A 70 -7.17 3.96 -1.88
N HIS A 71 -6.78 3.00 -1.04
CA HIS A 71 -5.55 3.08 -0.26
C HIS A 71 -4.31 3.20 -1.16
N GLU A 72 -4.23 2.39 -2.22
CA GLU A 72 -3.13 2.44 -3.19
C GLU A 72 -3.07 3.79 -3.92
N ARG A 73 -4.22 4.34 -4.30
CA ARG A 73 -4.30 5.66 -4.95
C ARG A 73 -3.83 6.78 -4.06
N GLN A 74 -4.16 6.72 -2.77
CA GLN A 74 -3.68 7.70 -1.79
C GLN A 74 -2.16 7.60 -1.62
N ALA A 75 -1.61 6.39 -1.57
CA ALA A 75 -0.18 6.18 -1.48
C ALA A 75 0.55 6.75 -2.70
N VAL A 76 0.05 6.52 -3.90
CA VAL A 76 0.61 7.08 -5.15
C VAL A 76 0.64 8.62 -5.08
N SER A 77 -0.45 9.22 -4.61
CA SER A 77 -0.53 10.68 -4.49
C SER A 77 0.54 11.23 -3.56
N LEU A 78 0.75 10.59 -2.41
CA LEU A 78 1.78 11.00 -1.44
C LEU A 78 3.19 10.86 -2.00
N TYR A 79 3.48 9.77 -2.70
CA TYR A 79 4.79 9.58 -3.32
C TYR A 79 5.04 10.55 -4.47
N LYS A 80 4.01 10.96 -5.21
CA LYS A 80 4.13 12.01 -6.24
C LYS A 80 4.45 13.36 -5.63
N GLU A 81 3.86 13.68 -4.47
CA GLU A 81 4.22 14.89 -3.72
C GLU A 81 5.68 14.85 -3.30
N LEU A 82 6.15 13.71 -2.77
CA LEU A 82 7.55 13.52 -2.42
C LEU A 82 8.46 13.71 -3.64
N LEU A 83 8.11 13.12 -4.76
CA LEU A 83 8.89 13.24 -6.00
C LEU A 83 9.04 14.71 -6.41
N ASN A 84 7.96 15.49 -6.35
CA ASN A 84 8.00 16.91 -6.68
C ASN A 84 8.95 17.70 -5.78
N GLU A 85 9.04 17.30 -4.51
CA GLU A 85 9.92 17.96 -3.53
C GLU A 85 11.40 17.64 -3.75
N VAL A 86 11.73 16.46 -4.27
CA VAL A 86 13.11 15.96 -4.33
C VAL A 86 13.70 15.94 -5.73
N VAL A 87 12.89 16.15 -6.77
CA VAL A 87 13.36 16.17 -8.15
C VAL A 87 14.45 17.26 -8.32
N ASP A 88 15.53 16.91 -8.98
CA ASP A 88 16.71 17.77 -9.18
C ASP A 88 17.45 18.18 -7.88
N LYS A 89 17.05 17.64 -6.73
CA LYS A 89 17.71 17.91 -5.45
C LYS A 89 18.48 16.71 -4.92
N SER A 90 17.95 15.51 -5.10
CA SER A 90 18.58 14.28 -4.65
C SER A 90 18.21 13.14 -5.58
N ILE A 91 19.20 12.60 -6.28
CA ILE A 91 19.00 11.44 -7.16
C ILE A 91 18.51 10.24 -6.35
N TYR A 92 19.05 10.01 -5.17
CA TYR A 92 18.66 8.91 -4.30
C TYR A 92 17.16 8.96 -3.94
N LEU A 93 16.71 10.12 -3.47
CA LEU A 93 15.31 10.30 -3.07
C LEU A 93 14.37 10.31 -4.26
N GLU A 94 14.81 10.84 -5.40
CA GLU A 94 14.04 10.82 -6.64
C GLU A 94 13.82 9.38 -7.11
N GLU A 95 14.87 8.56 -7.13
CA GLU A 95 14.75 7.15 -7.52
C GLU A 95 13.89 6.35 -6.54
N TYR A 96 14.01 6.61 -5.24
CA TYR A 96 13.16 6.01 -4.23
C TYR A 96 11.68 6.32 -4.48
N ALA A 97 11.35 7.59 -4.68
CA ALA A 97 9.97 8.02 -4.91
C ALA A 97 9.40 7.39 -6.19
N LYS A 98 10.19 7.35 -7.26
CA LYS A 98 9.79 6.71 -8.53
C LYS A 98 9.53 5.22 -8.36
N GLU A 99 10.38 4.52 -7.61
CA GLU A 99 10.21 3.09 -7.35
C GLU A 99 8.94 2.82 -6.56
N MET A 100 8.65 3.63 -5.55
CA MET A 100 7.43 3.49 -4.76
C MET A 100 6.18 3.76 -5.61
N ILE A 101 6.20 4.78 -6.45
CA ILE A 101 5.10 5.08 -7.38
C ILE A 101 4.86 3.90 -8.31
N LYS A 102 5.90 3.36 -8.91
CA LYS A 102 5.82 2.20 -9.79
C LYS A 102 5.17 1.01 -9.09
N ASN A 103 5.61 0.68 -7.88
CA ASN A 103 5.08 -0.44 -7.13
C ASN A 103 3.60 -0.26 -6.82
N GLU A 104 3.18 0.93 -6.39
CA GLU A 104 1.80 1.21 -6.06
C GLU A 104 0.90 1.23 -7.31
N GLU A 105 1.41 1.69 -8.44
CA GLU A 105 0.67 1.65 -9.70
C GLU A 105 0.44 0.20 -10.17
N ILE A 106 1.44 -0.67 -10.01
CA ILE A 106 1.30 -2.10 -10.32
C ILE A 106 0.24 -2.73 -9.41
N HIS A 107 0.25 -2.42 -8.12
CA HIS A 107 -0.75 -2.90 -7.17
C HIS A 107 -2.16 -2.46 -7.54
N SER A 108 -2.32 -1.18 -7.91
CA SER A 108 -3.61 -0.64 -8.34
C SER A 108 -4.15 -1.37 -9.56
N LEU A 109 -3.31 -1.64 -10.55
CA LEU A 109 -3.70 -2.39 -11.74
C LEU A 109 -4.11 -3.83 -11.41
N THR A 110 -3.41 -4.46 -10.48
CA THR A 110 -3.75 -5.81 -10.01
C THR A 110 -5.11 -5.82 -9.32
N VAL A 111 -5.36 -4.87 -8.42
CA VAL A 111 -6.64 -4.76 -7.72
C VAL A 111 -7.78 -4.46 -8.69
N GLU A 112 -7.57 -3.59 -9.68
CA GLU A 112 -8.58 -3.30 -10.70
C GLU A 112 -8.96 -4.54 -11.50
N LYS A 113 -7.99 -5.38 -11.86
CA LYS A 113 -8.26 -6.64 -12.54
C LYS A 113 -9.07 -7.59 -11.66
N MET A 114 -8.71 -7.69 -10.40
CA MET A 114 -9.43 -8.55 -9.44
C MET A 114 -10.87 -8.06 -9.24
N LEU A 115 -11.09 -6.75 -9.18
CA LEU A 115 -12.44 -6.17 -9.06
C LEU A 115 -13.36 -6.56 -10.21
N LYS A 116 -12.83 -6.66 -11.42
CA LYS A 116 -13.62 -7.06 -12.60
C LYS A 116 -14.19 -8.47 -12.46
N ASP A 117 -13.50 -9.34 -11.74
CA ASP A 117 -13.95 -10.72 -11.54
C ASP A 117 -15.13 -10.80 -10.55
N TYR A 118 -15.41 -9.73 -9.81
CA TYR A 118 -16.43 -9.68 -8.76
C TYR A 118 -17.55 -8.67 -9.02
N GLU A 119 -17.53 -8.05 -10.18
CA GLU A 119 -18.61 -7.15 -10.60
C GLU A 119 -19.83 -7.86 -11.17
#